data_85d1ecf8170a1c38ceeaa1891e02292f
#
_entry.id   85d1ecf8170a1c38ceeaa1891e02292f
#
_cell.length_a   1.000
_cell.length_b   1.000
_cell.length_c   1.000
_cell.angle_alpha   90.00
_cell.angle_beta   90.00
_cell.angle_gamma   90.00
#
_symmetry.space_group_name_H-M   'P 1'
#
loop_
_entity.id
_entity.type
_entity.pdbx_description
1 polymer ?
#
loop_
_entity_poly.entity_id
_entity_poly.type
_entity_poly.pdbx_seq_one_letter_code
_entity_poly.pdbx_strand_id
1 'polypeptide(L)'
;MHIPIQKNQTPYRFEIVLGAEPFEIEVRYNADFDFFTVDLYKDGKTLVYGEKLVYGVPLFVDVFDQRFPVLQLVPRDDAGLETRVSYQNLGETVFLQVVE
;
A
#
# COMPACT_ATOMS: atom_id res chain seq x y z
N MET A 1 10.38 1.71 8.79
CA MET A 1 10.52 0.95 7.54
C MET A 1 9.36 1.30 6.61
N HIS A 2 9.62 1.33 5.34
CA HIS A 2 8.55 1.56 4.36
C HIS A 2 8.67 0.55 3.21
N ILE A 3 7.55 0.34 2.51
CA ILE A 3 7.49 -0.54 1.36
C ILE A 3 7.81 0.28 0.12
N PRO A 4 8.89 -0.02 -0.63
CA PRO A 4 9.20 0.70 -1.85
C PRO A 4 8.16 0.38 -2.93
N ILE A 5 7.65 1.42 -3.58
CA ILE A 5 6.71 1.28 -4.67
C ILE A 5 7.31 1.91 -5.92
N GLN A 6 7.40 1.12 -6.97
CA GLN A 6 7.93 1.57 -8.25
C GLN A 6 6.77 2.06 -9.12
N LYS A 7 6.38 3.30 -8.91
CA LYS A 7 5.19 3.88 -9.53
C LYS A 7 5.22 3.91 -11.05
N ASN A 8 6.42 3.92 -11.63
CA ASN A 8 6.58 3.92 -13.09
C ASN A 8 6.42 2.52 -13.71
N GLN A 9 6.24 1.48 -12.90
CA GLN A 9 6.07 0.12 -13.38
C GLN A 9 4.65 -0.41 -13.17
N THR A 10 3.75 0.42 -12.66
CA THR A 10 2.35 0.00 -12.43
C THR A 10 1.64 -0.29 -13.76
N PRO A 11 0.75 -1.31 -13.81
CA PRO A 11 0.47 -2.24 -12.71
C PRO A 11 1.55 -3.32 -12.56
N TYR A 12 1.89 -3.65 -11.34
CA TYR A 12 2.86 -4.72 -11.11
C TYR A 12 2.58 -5.40 -9.77
N ARG A 13 3.07 -6.64 -9.63
CA ARG A 13 2.88 -7.46 -8.43
C ARG A 13 4.24 -7.82 -7.86
N PHE A 14 4.36 -7.84 -6.54
CA PHE A 14 5.58 -8.24 -5.84
C PHE A 14 5.25 -8.99 -4.56
N GLU A 15 6.22 -9.78 -4.10
CA GLU A 15 6.11 -10.48 -2.82
C GLU A 15 6.73 -9.64 -1.72
N ILE A 16 6.14 -9.72 -0.53
CA ILE A 16 6.64 -9.05 0.65
C ILE A 16 6.32 -9.86 1.89
N VAL A 17 7.24 -9.86 2.86
CA VAL A 17 7.01 -10.51 4.15
C VAL A 17 6.57 -9.45 5.14
N LEU A 18 5.38 -9.63 5.70
CA LEU A 18 4.80 -8.72 6.69
C LEU A 18 4.42 -9.53 7.93
N GLY A 19 4.99 -9.15 9.08
CA GLY A 19 4.72 -9.87 10.33
C GLY A 19 5.13 -11.34 10.27
N ALA A 20 6.26 -11.65 9.62
CA ALA A 20 6.80 -12.99 9.43
C ALA A 20 5.97 -13.88 8.49
N GLU A 21 5.01 -13.32 7.74
CA GLU A 21 4.21 -14.08 6.77
C GLU A 21 4.37 -13.49 5.38
N PRO A 22 4.44 -14.34 4.33
CA PRO A 22 4.57 -13.86 2.96
C PRO A 22 3.22 -13.45 2.40
N PHE A 23 3.22 -12.32 1.72
CA PHE A 23 2.07 -11.78 0.99
C PHE A 23 2.50 -11.37 -0.40
N GLU A 24 1.53 -11.20 -1.30
CA GLU A 24 1.75 -10.56 -2.58
C GLU A 24 0.89 -9.31 -2.64
N ILE A 25 1.45 -8.24 -3.19
CA ILE A 25 0.76 -6.97 -3.37
C ILE A 25 0.83 -6.60 -4.84
N GLU A 26 -0.31 -6.23 -5.42
CA GLU A 26 -0.34 -5.66 -6.76
C GLU A 26 -0.70 -4.18 -6.65
N VAL A 27 0.11 -3.32 -7.26
CA VAL A 27 -0.07 -1.87 -7.24
C VAL A 27 -0.58 -1.43 -8.59
N ARG A 28 -1.64 -0.62 -8.59
CA ARG A 28 -2.24 -0.05 -9.79
C ARG A 28 -2.34 1.46 -9.65
N TYR A 29 -2.26 2.15 -10.76
CA TYR A 29 -2.38 3.60 -10.79
C TYR A 29 -3.51 4.02 -11.72
N ASN A 30 -4.37 4.93 -11.22
CA ASN A 30 -5.45 5.54 -12.01
C ASN A 30 -4.99 6.95 -12.42
N ALA A 31 -4.64 7.10 -13.70
CA ALA A 31 -4.11 8.36 -14.22
C ALA A 31 -5.19 9.44 -14.39
N ASP A 32 -6.44 9.05 -14.52
CA ASP A 32 -7.53 9.99 -14.71
C ASP A 32 -7.80 10.81 -13.46
N PHE A 33 -7.63 10.19 -12.28
CA PHE A 33 -7.92 10.82 -10.99
C PHE A 33 -6.70 10.90 -10.08
N ASP A 34 -5.53 10.48 -10.54
CA ASP A 34 -4.26 10.56 -9.82
C ASP A 34 -4.34 9.89 -8.44
N PHE A 35 -4.64 8.60 -8.42
CA PHE A 35 -4.58 7.82 -7.18
C PHE A 35 -4.08 6.41 -7.46
N PHE A 36 -3.59 5.78 -6.40
CA PHE A 36 -3.12 4.39 -6.45
C PHE A 36 -4.07 3.49 -5.70
N THR A 37 -4.16 2.24 -6.15
CA THR A 37 -4.86 1.17 -5.44
C THR A 37 -3.93 -0.01 -5.25
N VAL A 38 -4.21 -0.82 -4.24
CA VAL A 38 -3.47 -2.06 -3.98
C VAL A 38 -4.43 -3.21 -3.84
N ASP A 39 -3.99 -4.36 -4.33
CA ASP A 39 -4.64 -5.64 -4.10
C ASP A 39 -3.75 -6.44 -3.17
N LEU A 40 -4.34 -7.19 -2.25
CA LEU A 40 -3.60 -8.03 -1.33
C LEU A 40 -3.92 -9.49 -1.58
N TYR A 41 -2.88 -10.31 -1.69
CA TYR A 41 -3.01 -11.75 -1.93
C TYR A 41 -2.22 -12.52 -0.87
N LYS A 42 -2.72 -13.69 -0.53
CA LYS A 42 -2.01 -14.63 0.35
C LYS A 42 -2.31 -16.05 -0.13
N ASP A 43 -1.26 -16.85 -0.30
CA ASP A 43 -1.37 -18.25 -0.73
C ASP A 43 -2.20 -18.40 -2.02
N GLY A 44 -2.01 -17.47 -2.96
CA GLY A 44 -2.71 -17.47 -4.23
C GLY A 44 -4.15 -17.01 -4.17
N LYS A 45 -4.64 -16.57 -3.00
CA LYS A 45 -6.01 -16.10 -2.82
C LYS A 45 -6.05 -14.59 -2.68
N THR A 46 -7.00 -13.96 -3.34
CA THR A 46 -7.23 -12.51 -3.21
C THR A 46 -7.92 -12.23 -1.87
N LEU A 47 -7.28 -11.43 -1.03
CA LEU A 47 -7.87 -11.00 0.23
C LEU A 47 -8.57 -9.64 0.08
N VAL A 48 -7.96 -8.72 -0.68
CA VAL A 48 -8.51 -7.39 -0.95
C VAL A 48 -8.22 -7.04 -2.39
N TYR A 49 -9.18 -6.42 -3.06
CA TYR A 49 -9.02 -5.95 -4.43
C TYR A 49 -9.38 -4.47 -4.50
N GLY A 50 -8.42 -3.66 -4.97
CA GLY A 50 -8.70 -2.28 -5.30
C GLY A 50 -8.80 -1.33 -4.11
N GLU A 51 -8.04 -1.56 -3.04
CA GLU A 51 -8.04 -0.62 -1.92
C GLU A 51 -7.20 0.60 -2.25
N LYS A 52 -7.80 1.79 -2.09
CA LYS A 52 -7.15 3.05 -2.41
C LYS A 52 -6.12 3.43 -1.36
N LEU A 53 -4.97 3.94 -1.81
CA LEU A 53 -3.99 4.55 -0.92
C LEU A 53 -4.46 5.96 -0.57
N VAL A 54 -4.82 6.17 0.69
CA VAL A 54 -5.28 7.46 1.20
C VAL A 54 -4.29 7.95 2.24
N TYR A 55 -3.87 9.20 2.12
CA TYR A 55 -2.86 9.77 3.02
C TYR A 55 -3.30 9.66 4.48
N GLY A 56 -2.41 9.11 5.31
CA GLY A 56 -2.64 9.02 6.74
C GLY A 56 -3.67 7.98 7.17
N VAL A 57 -4.24 7.22 6.22
CA VAL A 57 -5.25 6.21 6.54
C VAL A 57 -4.63 4.83 6.43
N PRO A 58 -4.63 4.04 7.52
CA PRO A 58 -4.11 2.67 7.45
C PRO A 58 -4.91 1.82 6.47
N LEU A 59 -4.21 0.95 5.74
CA LEU A 59 -4.85 0.01 4.83
C LEU A 59 -5.54 -1.11 5.62
N PHE A 60 -6.61 -1.65 5.05
CA PHE A 60 -7.30 -2.85 5.54
C PHE A 60 -7.92 -2.69 6.94
N VAL A 61 -8.31 -1.47 7.32
CA VAL A 61 -8.81 -1.18 8.68
C VAL A 61 -10.18 -1.76 8.97
N ASP A 62 -10.98 -2.00 7.93
CA ASP A 62 -12.37 -2.49 8.10
C ASP A 62 -12.46 -4.01 8.08
N VAL A 63 -11.32 -4.71 8.18
CA VAL A 63 -11.28 -6.16 8.03
C VAL A 63 -10.83 -6.81 9.32
N PHE A 64 -11.67 -7.71 9.86
CA PHE A 64 -11.34 -8.54 11.01
C PHE A 64 -11.08 -9.96 10.52
N ASP A 65 -9.90 -10.19 9.94
CA ASP A 65 -9.56 -11.48 9.37
C ASP A 65 -8.10 -11.79 9.72
N GLN A 66 -7.88 -12.96 10.31
CA GLN A 66 -6.53 -13.36 10.73
C GLN A 66 -5.58 -13.62 9.56
N ARG A 67 -6.09 -13.65 8.33
CA ARG A 67 -5.26 -13.78 7.14
C ARG A 67 -4.57 -12.47 6.77
N PHE A 68 -5.00 -11.33 7.33
CA PHE A 68 -4.43 -10.03 7.03
C PHE A 68 -3.16 -9.79 7.85
N PRO A 69 -2.27 -8.91 7.37
CA PRO A 69 -1.06 -8.58 8.12
C PRO A 69 -1.39 -7.98 9.48
N VAL A 70 -0.62 -8.36 10.50
CA VAL A 70 -0.76 -7.78 11.83
C VAL A 70 -0.18 -6.37 11.93
N LEU A 71 0.61 -5.96 10.94
CA LEU A 71 1.21 -4.64 10.87
C LEU A 71 0.28 -3.66 10.18
N GLN A 72 0.36 -2.39 10.54
CA GLN A 72 -0.36 -1.34 9.83
C GLN A 72 0.49 -0.82 8.66
N LEU A 73 -0.17 -0.59 7.53
CA LEU A 73 0.46 0.02 6.36
C LEU A 73 -0.22 1.37 6.15
N VAL A 74 0.55 2.46 6.26
CA VAL A 74 -0.01 3.81 6.22
C VAL A 74 0.79 4.67 5.24
N PRO A 75 0.15 5.25 4.20
CA PRO A 75 0.83 6.23 3.35
C PRO A 75 1.06 7.51 4.13
N ARG A 76 2.31 7.95 4.23
CA ARG A 76 2.63 9.12 5.04
C ARG A 76 3.96 9.74 4.62
N ASP A 77 4.06 11.07 4.79
CA ASP A 77 5.27 11.84 4.65
C ASP A 77 5.87 12.07 6.05
N ASP A 78 7.12 11.64 6.26
CA ASP A 78 7.80 11.80 7.56
C ASP A 78 7.95 13.27 7.95
N ALA A 79 8.07 14.17 6.98
CA ALA A 79 8.15 15.60 7.25
C ALA A 79 6.79 16.22 7.60
N GLY A 80 5.70 15.52 7.32
CA GLY A 80 4.36 15.99 7.63
C GLY A 80 3.87 17.14 6.76
N LEU A 81 4.46 17.35 5.58
CA LEU A 81 4.11 18.45 4.70
C LEU A 81 3.07 18.09 3.66
N GLU A 82 2.99 16.81 3.29
CA GLU A 82 2.05 16.34 2.29
C GLU A 82 0.69 16.04 2.93
N THR A 83 -0.38 16.17 2.12
CA THR A 83 -1.74 15.92 2.58
C THR A 83 -2.49 14.92 1.73
N ARG A 84 -1.87 14.42 0.66
CA ARG A 84 -2.48 13.45 -0.24
C ARG A 84 -1.40 12.55 -0.85
N VAL A 85 -1.83 11.42 -1.39
CA VAL A 85 -0.98 10.53 -2.18
C VAL A 85 -1.21 10.84 -3.66
N SER A 86 -0.13 11.13 -4.38
CA SER A 86 -0.20 11.41 -5.82
C SER A 86 0.93 10.68 -6.55
N TYR A 87 0.86 10.64 -7.87
CA TYR A 87 1.95 10.08 -8.67
C TYR A 87 3.26 10.83 -8.41
N GLN A 88 3.15 12.17 -8.29
CA GLN A 88 4.33 13.00 -8.11
C GLN A 88 5.04 12.74 -6.80
N ASN A 89 4.32 12.50 -5.70
CA ASN A 89 4.94 12.42 -4.38
C ASN A 89 5.16 11.00 -3.86
N LEU A 90 4.47 9.99 -4.41
CA LEU A 90 4.66 8.63 -3.92
C LEU A 90 6.05 8.11 -4.28
N GLY A 91 6.80 7.69 -3.26
CA GLY A 91 8.20 7.29 -3.43
C GLY A 91 9.18 8.44 -3.40
N GLU A 92 8.71 9.69 -3.31
CA GLU A 92 9.56 10.87 -3.22
C GLU A 92 9.48 11.49 -1.83
N THR A 93 8.29 11.87 -1.39
CA THR A 93 8.03 12.40 -0.05
C THR A 93 7.05 11.55 0.72
N VAL A 94 6.08 10.93 0.04
CA VAL A 94 5.10 10.03 0.65
C VAL A 94 5.54 8.59 0.42
N PHE A 95 5.58 7.81 1.50
CA PHE A 95 5.95 6.40 1.45
C PHE A 95 4.88 5.57 2.14
N LEU A 96 4.73 4.32 1.69
CA LEU A 96 3.87 3.36 2.37
C LEU A 96 4.63 2.85 3.59
N GLN A 97 4.32 3.43 4.75
CA GLN A 97 5.03 3.14 6.00
C GLN A 97 4.51 1.85 6.63
N VAL A 98 5.41 1.08 7.19
CA VAL A 98 5.07 -0.10 8.00
C VAL A 98 5.16 0.30 9.46
N VAL A 99 4.02 0.22 10.16
CA VAL A 99 3.90 0.59 11.57
C VAL A 99 3.63 -0.67 12.38
N GLU A 100 4.50 -0.92 13.35
CA GLU A 100 4.39 -2.07 14.23
C GLU A 100 3.67 -1.74 15.54
#